data_e542f9803e333dbdd6398a3a8de8a81b
#
_entry.id   e542f9803e333dbdd6398a3a8de8a81b
#
_cell.length_a   1.000
_cell.length_b   1.000
_cell.length_c   1.000
_cell.angle_alpha   90.00
_cell.angle_beta   90.00
_cell.angle_gamma   90.00
#
_symmetry.space_group_name_H-M   'P 1'
#
loop_
_entity.id
_entity.type
_entity.pdbx_description
1 polymer ?
#
loop_
_entity_poly.entity_id
_entity_poly.type
_entity_poly.pdbx_seq_one_letter_code
_entity_poly.pdbx_strand_id
1 'polypeptide(L)'
;MANQKKDSLSTLFSEEVHGPFVTFLFNTHVAHQNVEKDSLVLKNFAKAAKTRFEKKFPEEKWSVFQEKIDALLADASFWRNGTASVSIILSPENTFVQRLDVPVDDQYYVDTIPYLLGLVKDKQFNYHYYLLALNRDSMKLYKVDHTTVTPVELPKDAPTDVVTALGDELTGGNLNFSTQGSSNGSKEGVAYHSINTKDKEVEIDWVNYYQAVDTFLKDQLDNPEKLPLYLYALPENQTLFKKIAKNPYYDCSISVAASPAQAPIQDIRSASEKIAAELTEKETASYNKLLDRKFLDQFTDISPAAADGKISHLFIATSLFVTENNEMSSEEYDRRKLLNTIAYQVIQNGGQVFVLDQKAAPDEKSLAAILRY
;
A
#
# COMPACT_ATOMS: atom_id res chain seq x y z
N MET A 1 -4.44 17.59 18.33
CA MET A 1 -5.54 17.68 17.35
C MET A 1 -5.02 17.05 16.06
N ALA A 2 -5.40 15.82 15.79
CA ALA A 2 -4.99 15.10 14.59
C ALA A 2 -5.68 15.75 13.39
N ASN A 3 -4.87 16.36 12.51
CA ASN A 3 -5.32 16.79 11.19
C ASN A 3 -5.64 15.51 10.41
N GLN A 4 -6.90 15.09 10.39
CA GLN A 4 -7.39 14.14 9.37
C GLN A 4 -7.13 14.82 8.02
N LYS A 5 -6.15 14.31 7.27
CA LYS A 5 -6.01 14.62 5.84
C LYS A 5 -7.35 14.23 5.21
N LYS A 6 -8.22 15.20 4.93
CA LYS A 6 -9.43 14.98 4.14
C LYS A 6 -9.02 14.24 2.88
N ASP A 7 -9.61 13.11 2.64
CA ASP A 7 -9.34 12.33 1.43
C ASP A 7 -9.53 13.21 0.19
N SER A 8 -8.47 13.40 -0.60
CA SER A 8 -8.48 14.29 -1.77
C SER A 8 -9.57 13.92 -2.78
N LEU A 9 -9.89 12.62 -2.92
CA LEU A 9 -10.97 12.16 -3.77
C LEU A 9 -12.34 12.62 -3.25
N SER A 10 -12.64 12.46 -1.97
CA SER A 10 -13.91 12.90 -1.38
C SER A 10 -14.14 14.41 -1.52
N THR A 11 -13.06 15.19 -1.48
CA THR A 11 -13.13 16.64 -1.66
C THR A 11 -13.44 17.02 -3.11
N LEU A 12 -12.90 16.28 -4.09
CA LEU A 12 -13.19 16.52 -5.51
C LEU A 12 -14.65 16.22 -5.93
N PHE A 13 -15.35 15.43 -5.13
CA PHE A 13 -16.78 15.12 -5.33
C PHE A 13 -17.70 15.98 -4.48
N SER A 14 -17.18 16.97 -3.73
CA SER A 14 -18.03 17.89 -2.99
C SER A 14 -18.79 18.82 -3.95
N GLU A 15 -20.00 19.19 -3.59
CA GLU A 15 -20.84 20.11 -4.37
C GLU A 15 -20.24 21.53 -4.52
N GLU A 16 -19.19 21.83 -3.76
CA GLU A 16 -18.50 23.13 -3.76
C GLU A 16 -17.39 23.23 -4.81
N VAL A 17 -17.04 22.12 -5.48
CA VAL A 17 -15.93 22.10 -6.45
C VAL A 17 -16.49 21.97 -7.87
N HIS A 18 -16.36 23.05 -8.63
CA HIS A 18 -16.84 23.13 -10.01
C HIS A 18 -15.69 23.29 -11.01
N GLY A 19 -15.88 22.75 -12.24
CA GLY A 19 -14.94 22.95 -13.35
C GLY A 19 -15.10 24.32 -14.01
N PRO A 20 -14.25 24.64 -15.00
CA PRO A 20 -13.38 23.70 -15.74
C PRO A 20 -12.21 23.20 -14.91
N PHE A 21 -11.78 21.97 -15.18
CA PHE A 21 -10.61 21.36 -14.53
C PHE A 21 -9.44 21.25 -15.50
N VAL A 22 -8.25 21.51 -14.98
CA VAL A 22 -6.97 21.20 -15.63
C VAL A 22 -6.23 20.23 -14.74
N THR A 23 -5.94 19.04 -15.26
CA THR A 23 -5.19 18.01 -14.52
C THR A 23 -3.84 17.78 -15.19
N PHE A 24 -2.80 17.75 -14.39
CA PHE A 24 -1.46 17.30 -14.78
C PHE A 24 -1.12 16.03 -13.99
N LEU A 25 -0.70 14.99 -14.68
CA LEU A 25 -0.33 13.72 -14.11
C LEU A 25 1.00 13.31 -14.75
N PHE A 26 2.05 13.18 -13.94
CA PHE A 26 3.38 12.84 -14.46
C PHE A 26 4.29 12.22 -13.39
N ASN A 27 5.25 11.43 -13.88
CA ASN A 27 6.27 10.83 -13.04
C ASN A 27 7.24 11.87 -12.52
N THR A 28 7.71 11.71 -11.29
CA THR A 28 8.67 12.61 -10.66
C THR A 28 9.90 11.83 -10.22
N HIS A 29 11.03 12.54 -10.07
CA HIS A 29 12.28 11.95 -9.68
C HIS A 29 12.57 12.21 -8.20
N VAL A 30 12.90 11.13 -7.46
CA VAL A 30 13.21 11.21 -6.02
C VAL A 30 14.59 11.87 -5.77
N ALA A 31 15.48 11.83 -6.76
CA ALA A 31 16.83 12.38 -6.64
C ALA A 31 16.89 13.85 -7.07
N HIS A 32 17.52 14.70 -6.25
CA HIS A 32 17.66 16.14 -6.47
C HIS A 32 18.24 16.56 -7.84
N GLN A 33 18.92 15.68 -8.53
CA GLN A 33 19.58 15.98 -9.82
C GLN A 33 18.60 16.14 -11.01
N ASN A 34 17.34 15.75 -10.89
CA ASN A 34 16.37 15.74 -11.98
C ASN A 34 15.14 16.65 -11.75
N VAL A 35 15.13 17.44 -10.69
CA VAL A 35 14.03 18.37 -10.35
C VAL A 35 13.75 19.37 -11.48
N GLU A 36 14.79 19.81 -12.21
CA GLU A 36 14.64 20.70 -13.35
C GLU A 36 13.85 20.03 -14.50
N LYS A 37 14.01 18.72 -14.70
CA LYS A 37 13.27 17.96 -15.70
C LYS A 37 11.78 17.89 -15.36
N ASP A 38 11.43 17.64 -14.09
CA ASP A 38 10.05 17.54 -13.64
C ASP A 38 9.33 18.89 -13.80
N SER A 39 9.99 19.99 -13.45
CA SER A 39 9.45 21.34 -13.67
C SER A 39 9.27 21.67 -15.15
N LEU A 40 10.14 21.17 -16.01
CA LEU A 40 10.02 21.34 -17.46
C LEU A 40 8.84 20.57 -18.04
N VAL A 41 8.57 19.33 -17.53
CA VAL A 41 7.38 18.55 -17.90
C VAL A 41 6.12 19.35 -17.59
N LEU A 42 6.00 19.90 -16.37
CA LEU A 42 4.84 20.73 -15.99
C LEU A 42 4.69 21.96 -16.91
N LYS A 43 5.80 22.67 -17.24
CA LYS A 43 5.78 23.82 -18.16
C LYS A 43 5.27 23.44 -19.56
N ASN A 44 5.74 22.31 -20.09
CA ASN A 44 5.33 21.83 -21.41
C ASN A 44 3.86 21.44 -21.41
N PHE A 45 3.40 20.72 -20.38
CA PHE A 45 2.00 20.36 -20.23
C PHE A 45 1.09 21.59 -20.04
N ALA A 46 1.52 22.58 -19.28
CA ALA A 46 0.78 23.83 -19.10
C ALA A 46 0.57 24.57 -20.44
N LYS A 47 1.61 24.62 -21.28
CA LYS A 47 1.52 25.22 -22.62
C LYS A 47 0.50 24.49 -23.51
N ALA A 48 0.55 23.15 -23.52
CA ALA A 48 -0.37 22.33 -24.30
C ALA A 48 -1.80 22.39 -23.75
N ALA A 49 -1.95 22.37 -22.43
CA ALA A 49 -3.23 22.50 -21.73
C ALA A 49 -3.89 23.87 -22.02
N LYS A 50 -3.12 24.96 -22.03
CA LYS A 50 -3.62 26.31 -22.39
C LYS A 50 -4.28 26.30 -23.74
N THR A 51 -3.62 25.79 -24.76
CA THR A 51 -4.17 25.75 -26.13
C THR A 51 -5.47 24.98 -26.19
N ARG A 52 -5.57 23.86 -25.46
CA ARG A 52 -6.79 23.06 -25.40
C ARG A 52 -7.90 23.73 -24.57
N PHE A 53 -7.52 24.39 -23.48
CA PHE A 53 -8.43 25.12 -22.60
C PHE A 53 -9.12 26.28 -23.34
N GLU A 54 -8.34 27.13 -23.99
CA GLU A 54 -8.85 28.29 -24.73
C GLU A 54 -9.79 27.86 -25.86
N LYS A 55 -9.56 26.70 -26.48
CA LYS A 55 -10.46 26.15 -27.51
C LYS A 55 -11.75 25.59 -26.91
N LYS A 56 -11.69 24.96 -25.72
CA LYS A 56 -12.82 24.26 -25.12
C LYS A 56 -13.68 25.16 -24.23
N PHE A 57 -13.07 26.15 -23.58
CA PHE A 57 -13.69 27.08 -22.66
C PHE A 57 -13.36 28.52 -23.02
N PRO A 58 -13.85 29.02 -24.17
CA PRO A 58 -13.49 30.34 -24.71
C PRO A 58 -13.93 31.51 -23.82
N GLU A 59 -14.96 31.30 -22.97
CA GLU A 59 -15.47 32.31 -22.04
C GLU A 59 -14.68 32.37 -20.73
N GLU A 60 -13.83 31.35 -20.46
CA GLU A 60 -13.09 31.24 -19.22
C GLU A 60 -11.66 31.79 -19.35
N LYS A 61 -11.11 32.33 -18.27
CA LYS A 61 -9.80 32.97 -18.27
C LYS A 61 -8.70 31.97 -17.85
N TRP A 62 -7.78 31.67 -18.75
CA TRP A 62 -6.59 30.88 -18.46
C TRP A 62 -5.71 31.50 -17.39
N SER A 63 -5.67 32.80 -17.19
CA SER A 63 -4.78 33.49 -16.24
C SER A 63 -4.92 32.96 -14.83
N VAL A 64 -6.14 32.55 -14.41
CA VAL A 64 -6.38 31.95 -13.07
C VAL A 64 -5.60 30.64 -12.88
N PHE A 65 -5.53 29.81 -13.91
CA PHE A 65 -4.77 28.56 -13.90
C PHE A 65 -3.28 28.83 -14.00
N GLN A 66 -2.86 29.81 -14.83
CA GLN A 66 -1.47 30.17 -14.99
C GLN A 66 -0.83 30.63 -13.67
N GLU A 67 -1.53 31.49 -12.90
CA GLU A 67 -1.06 31.93 -11.58
C GLU A 67 -0.81 30.77 -10.62
N LYS A 68 -1.69 29.77 -10.60
CA LYS A 68 -1.54 28.55 -9.78
C LYS A 68 -0.35 27.71 -10.25
N ILE A 69 -0.16 27.56 -11.55
CA ILE A 69 0.96 26.82 -12.14
C ILE A 69 2.28 27.54 -11.80
N ASP A 70 2.33 28.86 -11.95
CA ASP A 70 3.53 29.66 -11.67
C ASP A 70 3.88 29.58 -10.17
N ALA A 71 2.90 29.57 -9.28
CA ALA A 71 3.10 29.38 -7.85
C ALA A 71 3.74 28.00 -7.55
N LEU A 72 3.26 26.93 -8.19
CA LEU A 72 3.85 25.58 -8.04
C LEU A 72 5.25 25.52 -8.61
N LEU A 73 5.52 26.17 -9.74
CA LEU A 73 6.85 26.23 -10.35
C LEU A 73 7.85 26.99 -9.49
N ALA A 74 7.41 27.99 -8.74
CA ALA A 74 8.24 28.79 -7.85
C ALA A 74 8.48 28.11 -6.48
N ASP A 75 7.68 27.11 -6.11
CA ASP A 75 7.78 26.42 -4.82
C ASP A 75 8.88 25.34 -4.84
N ALA A 76 10.07 25.72 -4.36
CA ALA A 76 11.19 24.79 -4.24
C ALA A 76 10.91 23.62 -3.28
N SER A 77 10.00 23.77 -2.31
CA SER A 77 9.64 22.70 -1.38
C SER A 77 8.79 21.63 -2.05
N PHE A 78 7.92 22.05 -2.95
CA PHE A 78 7.13 21.16 -3.80
C PHE A 78 8.03 20.20 -4.59
N TRP A 79 9.07 20.72 -5.20
CA TRP A 79 9.96 19.93 -6.07
C TRP A 79 10.96 19.04 -5.31
N ARG A 80 11.23 19.32 -4.03
CA ARG A 80 12.16 18.51 -3.22
C ARG A 80 11.55 17.21 -2.68
N ASN A 81 10.23 17.15 -2.59
CA ASN A 81 9.49 16.01 -2.02
C ASN A 81 8.96 15.08 -3.11
N GLY A 82 9.86 14.59 -3.99
CA GLY A 82 9.49 13.66 -5.06
C GLY A 82 9.01 12.31 -4.51
N THR A 83 7.94 11.80 -5.14
CA THR A 83 7.42 10.43 -5.02
C THR A 83 7.53 9.74 -6.37
N ALA A 84 6.88 8.61 -6.61
CA ALA A 84 6.91 7.99 -7.94
C ALA A 84 6.27 8.90 -9.01
N SER A 85 5.16 9.56 -8.66
CA SER A 85 4.48 10.49 -9.55
C SER A 85 3.68 11.54 -8.78
N VAL A 86 3.08 12.49 -9.49
CA VAL A 86 2.21 13.52 -8.91
C VAL A 86 0.97 13.75 -9.78
N SER A 87 -0.17 13.93 -9.13
CA SER A 87 -1.40 14.43 -9.72
C SER A 87 -1.67 15.85 -9.22
N ILE A 88 -1.79 16.80 -10.13
CA ILE A 88 -2.13 18.19 -9.87
C ILE A 88 -3.45 18.49 -10.57
N ILE A 89 -4.49 18.75 -9.81
CA ILE A 89 -5.83 19.09 -10.33
C ILE A 89 -6.15 20.54 -9.96
N LEU A 90 -6.36 21.35 -10.96
CA LEU A 90 -6.69 22.77 -10.81
C LEU A 90 -8.15 22.99 -11.20
N SER A 91 -8.89 23.71 -10.36
CA SER A 91 -10.17 24.34 -10.71
C SER A 91 -10.02 25.86 -10.59
N PRO A 92 -11.01 26.67 -10.97
CA PRO A 92 -10.93 28.12 -10.78
C PRO A 92 -10.64 28.51 -9.33
N GLU A 93 -11.26 27.86 -8.35
CA GLU A 93 -11.11 28.19 -6.92
C GLU A 93 -9.97 27.42 -6.24
N ASN A 94 -9.74 26.16 -6.64
CA ASN A 94 -8.94 25.23 -5.85
C ASN A 94 -7.69 24.70 -6.60
N THR A 95 -6.71 24.28 -5.83
CA THR A 95 -5.53 23.52 -6.27
C THR A 95 -5.43 22.27 -5.42
N PHE A 96 -5.55 21.10 -6.05
CA PHE A 96 -5.38 19.80 -5.39
C PHE A 96 -4.08 19.18 -5.87
N VAL A 97 -3.22 18.85 -4.93
CA VAL A 97 -1.95 18.16 -5.21
C VAL A 97 -1.94 16.87 -4.43
N GLN A 98 -1.85 15.77 -5.15
CA GLN A 98 -1.67 14.43 -4.56
C GLN A 98 -0.37 13.82 -5.06
N ARG A 99 0.50 13.48 -4.13
CA ARG A 99 1.68 12.66 -4.39
C ARG A 99 1.24 11.20 -4.49
N LEU A 100 1.75 10.50 -5.51
CA LEU A 100 1.39 9.12 -5.80
C LEU A 100 2.62 8.23 -5.64
N ASP A 101 2.40 7.05 -5.06
CA ASP A 101 3.46 6.05 -4.85
C ASP A 101 3.59 5.08 -6.03
N VAL A 102 2.72 5.21 -7.02
CA VAL A 102 2.72 4.40 -8.25
C VAL A 102 3.16 5.22 -9.46
N PRO A 103 3.86 4.61 -10.44
CA PRO A 103 4.13 5.26 -11.71
C PRO A 103 2.83 5.44 -12.52
N VAL A 104 2.80 6.51 -13.31
CA VAL A 104 1.66 6.88 -14.16
C VAL A 104 2.14 7.19 -15.57
N ASP A 105 1.20 7.25 -16.53
CA ASP A 105 1.50 7.81 -17.83
C ASP A 105 1.52 9.33 -17.73
N ASP A 106 2.58 9.95 -18.21
CA ASP A 106 2.72 11.39 -18.25
C ASP A 106 1.67 12.02 -19.19
N GLN A 107 0.81 12.88 -18.63
CA GLN A 107 -0.29 13.46 -19.40
C GLN A 107 -0.84 14.74 -18.78
N TYR A 108 -1.55 15.51 -19.61
CA TYR A 108 -2.42 16.58 -19.15
C TYR A 108 -3.86 16.36 -19.62
N TYR A 109 -4.79 16.90 -18.89
CA TYR A 109 -6.22 16.73 -19.18
C TYR A 109 -6.97 18.03 -18.91
N VAL A 110 -7.91 18.38 -19.78
CA VAL A 110 -8.73 19.59 -19.68
C VAL A 110 -10.18 19.25 -19.96
N ASP A 111 -11.03 19.29 -18.93
CA ASP A 111 -12.45 18.97 -19.06
C ASP A 111 -13.32 19.64 -17.97
N THR A 112 -14.64 19.40 -18.04
CA THR A 112 -15.62 19.78 -17.01
C THR A 112 -15.54 18.91 -15.75
N ILE A 113 -14.87 17.75 -15.81
CA ILE A 113 -14.60 16.86 -14.69
C ILE A 113 -13.08 16.64 -14.54
N PRO A 114 -12.55 16.42 -13.33
CA PRO A 114 -11.15 16.15 -13.12
C PRO A 114 -10.75 14.77 -13.68
N TYR A 115 -9.47 14.58 -13.99
CA TYR A 115 -8.96 13.26 -14.35
C TYR A 115 -8.60 12.47 -13.09
N LEU A 116 -9.24 11.32 -12.88
CA LEU A 116 -9.18 10.56 -11.62
C LEU A 116 -8.41 9.25 -11.70
N LEU A 117 -8.20 8.69 -12.90
CA LEU A 117 -7.69 7.32 -13.03
C LEU A 117 -6.31 7.11 -12.35
N GLY A 118 -5.44 8.14 -12.35
CA GLY A 118 -4.17 8.08 -11.61
C GLY A 118 -4.38 8.02 -10.09
N LEU A 119 -5.33 8.78 -9.55
CA LEU A 119 -5.67 8.76 -8.13
C LEU A 119 -6.31 7.44 -7.71
N VAL A 120 -7.15 6.88 -8.58
CA VAL A 120 -7.77 5.57 -8.37
C VAL A 120 -6.71 4.50 -8.33
N LYS A 121 -5.77 4.51 -9.30
CA LYS A 121 -4.66 3.56 -9.35
C LYS A 121 -3.79 3.60 -8.09
N ASP A 122 -3.52 4.77 -7.56
CA ASP A 122 -2.69 4.95 -6.35
C ASP A 122 -3.40 4.45 -5.08
N LYS A 123 -4.73 4.63 -5.01
CA LYS A 123 -5.50 4.28 -3.82
C LYS A 123 -5.96 2.83 -3.75
N GLN A 124 -6.02 2.17 -4.88
CA GLN A 124 -6.27 0.73 -4.91
C GLN A 124 -5.05 -0.01 -4.35
N PHE A 125 -5.27 -1.18 -3.75
CA PHE A 125 -4.18 -1.97 -3.15
C PHE A 125 -3.40 -1.23 -2.05
N ASN A 126 -4.04 -0.27 -1.39
CA ASN A 126 -3.47 0.39 -0.24
C ASN A 126 -3.75 -0.44 1.01
N TYR A 127 -2.77 -1.28 1.39
CA TYR A 127 -2.91 -2.20 2.51
C TYR A 127 -2.38 -1.59 3.80
N HIS A 128 -3.17 -1.75 4.87
CA HIS A 128 -2.82 -1.36 6.23
C HIS A 128 -2.72 -2.61 7.08
N TYR A 129 -1.58 -2.85 7.71
CA TYR A 129 -1.36 -4.05 8.52
C TYR A 129 -0.21 -3.89 9.51
N TYR A 130 -0.11 -4.83 10.44
CA TYR A 130 1.07 -4.99 11.27
C TYR A 130 2.00 -6.05 10.69
N LEU A 131 3.30 -5.79 10.72
CA LEU A 131 4.35 -6.72 10.33
C LEU A 131 5.15 -7.11 11.58
N LEU A 132 5.04 -8.35 12.01
CA LEU A 132 5.81 -8.93 13.10
C LEU A 132 7.10 -9.53 12.57
N ALA A 133 8.21 -8.90 12.86
CA ALA A 133 9.56 -9.41 12.61
C ALA A 133 9.98 -10.26 13.82
N LEU A 134 9.91 -11.61 13.69
CA LEU A 134 10.03 -12.55 14.78
C LEU A 134 11.25 -13.44 14.63
N ASN A 135 12.17 -13.34 15.59
CA ASN A 135 13.27 -14.25 15.79
C ASN A 135 12.95 -15.28 16.88
N ARG A 136 13.86 -16.22 17.09
CA ARG A 136 13.75 -17.21 18.15
C ARG A 136 13.72 -16.59 19.55
N ASP A 137 14.41 -15.48 19.75
CA ASP A 137 14.70 -14.83 21.02
C ASP A 137 14.26 -13.36 21.11
N SER A 138 13.75 -12.81 20.02
CA SER A 138 13.41 -11.38 19.95
C SER A 138 12.35 -11.08 18.91
N MET A 139 11.62 -10.00 19.12
CA MET A 139 10.64 -9.50 18.15
C MET A 139 10.71 -7.99 17.97
N LYS A 140 10.29 -7.52 16.79
CA LYS A 140 9.98 -6.13 16.50
C LYS A 140 8.65 -6.06 15.77
N LEU A 141 7.88 -5.03 16.06
CA LEU A 141 6.60 -4.79 15.42
C LEU A 141 6.65 -3.53 14.57
N TYR A 142 6.12 -3.59 13.38
CA TYR A 142 6.01 -2.46 12.47
C TYR A 142 4.54 -2.26 12.06
N LYS A 143 4.11 -1.00 11.95
CA LYS A 143 2.86 -0.64 11.28
C LYS A 143 3.20 -0.30 9.84
N VAL A 144 2.51 -0.93 8.90
CA VAL A 144 2.62 -0.67 7.47
C VAL A 144 1.36 0.08 7.03
N ASP A 145 1.57 1.21 6.40
CA ASP A 145 0.56 2.05 5.81
C ASP A 145 0.96 2.29 4.36
N HIS A 146 0.38 1.54 3.45
CA HIS A 146 0.74 1.47 2.04
C HIS A 146 2.24 1.15 1.86
N THR A 147 3.05 2.12 1.42
CA THR A 147 4.51 1.98 1.26
C THR A 147 5.31 2.40 2.49
N THR A 148 4.64 3.03 3.47
CA THR A 148 5.30 3.54 4.67
C THR A 148 5.39 2.48 5.75
N VAL A 149 6.61 2.16 6.18
CA VAL A 149 6.89 1.22 7.26
C VAL A 149 7.40 1.98 8.47
N THR A 150 6.66 1.93 9.58
CA THR A 150 6.98 2.64 10.81
C THR A 150 7.14 1.66 11.97
N PRO A 151 8.25 1.68 12.73
CA PRO A 151 8.37 0.91 13.95
C PRO A 151 7.26 1.29 14.95
N VAL A 152 6.66 0.29 15.60
CA VAL A 152 5.69 0.51 16.68
C VAL A 152 6.45 0.66 17.99
N GLU A 153 6.21 1.75 18.70
CA GLU A 153 6.73 1.93 20.04
C GLU A 153 5.93 1.05 21.01
N LEU A 154 6.60 0.06 21.58
CA LEU A 154 6.00 -0.87 22.51
C LEU A 154 6.28 -0.45 23.96
N PRO A 155 5.38 -0.76 24.91
CA PRO A 155 5.61 -0.51 26.33
C PRO A 155 6.83 -1.32 26.84
N LYS A 156 7.41 -0.89 27.96
CA LYS A 156 8.66 -1.48 28.50
C LYS A 156 8.53 -2.94 28.91
N ASP A 157 7.33 -3.36 29.25
CA ASP A 157 6.96 -4.74 29.65
C ASP A 157 6.53 -5.60 28.46
N ALA A 158 6.57 -5.07 27.24
CA ALA A 158 6.31 -5.85 26.04
C ALA A 158 7.37 -6.95 25.86
N PRO A 159 7.00 -8.13 25.37
CA PRO A 159 7.90 -9.28 25.19
C PRO A 159 8.82 -9.08 23.97
N THR A 160 9.61 -8.00 23.96
CA THR A 160 10.53 -7.66 22.85
C THR A 160 11.68 -8.66 22.71
N ASP A 161 12.01 -9.34 23.79
CA ASP A 161 13.00 -10.41 23.84
C ASP A 161 12.60 -11.49 24.87
N VAL A 162 13.24 -12.64 24.79
CA VAL A 162 12.95 -13.80 25.63
C VAL A 162 13.17 -13.51 27.12
N VAL A 163 14.14 -12.68 27.47
CA VAL A 163 14.46 -12.34 28.87
C VAL A 163 13.37 -11.45 29.46
N THR A 164 12.93 -10.44 28.71
CA THR A 164 11.83 -9.56 29.12
C THR A 164 10.50 -10.33 29.21
N ALA A 165 10.29 -11.32 28.32
CA ALA A 165 9.07 -12.11 28.28
C ALA A 165 8.94 -13.12 29.42
N LEU A 166 10.01 -13.82 29.74
CA LEU A 166 10.00 -14.99 30.64
C LEU A 166 10.62 -14.70 32.01
N GLY A 167 11.51 -13.69 32.13
CA GLY A 167 12.13 -13.30 33.38
C GLY A 167 12.71 -14.51 34.15
N ASP A 168 12.25 -14.72 35.38
CA ASP A 168 12.67 -15.81 36.25
C ASP A 168 12.16 -17.20 35.80
N GLU A 169 11.24 -17.27 34.84
CA GLU A 169 10.71 -18.54 34.27
C GLU A 169 11.62 -19.14 33.19
N LEU A 170 12.71 -18.48 32.84
CA LEU A 170 13.72 -19.03 31.95
C LEU A 170 14.31 -20.31 32.54
N THR A 171 14.04 -21.45 31.89
CA THR A 171 14.44 -22.80 32.38
C THR A 171 15.94 -22.97 32.46
N GLY A 172 16.73 -22.14 31.76
CA GLY A 172 18.21 -22.17 31.78
C GLY A 172 18.87 -21.10 32.70
N GLY A 173 18.09 -20.30 33.44
CA GLY A 173 18.59 -19.10 34.14
C GLY A 173 19.25 -19.29 35.49
N ASN A 174 19.12 -20.45 36.17
CA ASN A 174 19.71 -20.70 37.49
C ASN A 174 20.29 -22.09 37.62
N LEU A 175 21.33 -22.38 36.85
CA LEU A 175 22.26 -23.46 37.24
C LEU A 175 23.27 -22.87 38.25
N ASN A 176 22.85 -22.72 39.51
CA ASN A 176 23.77 -22.70 40.62
C ASN A 176 24.51 -24.05 40.65
N PHE A 177 25.73 -24.06 40.14
CA PHE A 177 26.67 -25.17 40.42
C PHE A 177 27.03 -25.14 41.91
N SER A 178 26.23 -25.77 42.74
CA SER A 178 26.71 -26.20 44.04
C SER A 178 27.64 -27.41 43.81
N THR A 179 28.92 -27.15 43.70
CA THR A 179 29.97 -28.16 43.82
C THR A 179 29.93 -28.68 45.24
N GLN A 180 29.14 -29.70 45.51
CA GLN A 180 29.31 -30.50 46.70
C GLN A 180 30.26 -31.66 46.35
N GLY A 181 31.49 -31.42 46.67
CA GLY A 181 32.51 -32.46 46.61
C GLY A 181 32.17 -33.61 47.56
N SER A 182 32.03 -34.80 47.01
CA SER A 182 32.19 -36.02 47.75
C SER A 182 33.05 -36.96 46.92
N SER A 183 34.24 -37.22 47.45
CA SER A 183 35.16 -38.28 47.02
C SER A 183 34.49 -39.61 47.24
N ASN A 184 34.32 -40.46 46.24
CA ASN A 184 34.83 -41.81 46.19
C ASN A 184 34.54 -42.52 44.88
N GLY A 185 35.56 -43.17 44.39
CA GLY A 185 35.67 -43.76 43.09
C GLY A 185 34.59 -44.76 42.70
N SER A 186 34.23 -44.69 41.43
CA SER A 186 34.17 -45.86 40.54
C SER A 186 33.98 -45.32 39.10
N LYS A 187 34.84 -45.83 38.23
CA LYS A 187 34.74 -45.64 36.78
C LYS A 187 33.49 -46.38 36.28
N GLU A 188 32.62 -45.69 35.57
CA GLU A 188 31.97 -46.14 34.33
C GLU A 188 30.74 -45.28 34.04
N GLY A 189 30.79 -44.64 32.92
CA GLY A 189 29.61 -44.35 32.07
C GLY A 189 28.54 -43.45 32.64
N VAL A 190 28.65 -42.14 32.46
CA VAL A 190 27.49 -41.27 32.18
C VAL A 190 27.98 -39.96 31.57
N ALA A 191 28.08 -39.93 30.28
CA ALA A 191 28.32 -38.68 29.54
C ALA A 191 27.31 -38.46 28.39
N TYR A 192 26.08 -38.94 28.50
CA TYR A 192 25.12 -38.85 27.39
C TYR A 192 23.75 -38.22 27.72
N HIS A 193 23.50 -37.75 28.93
CA HIS A 193 22.18 -37.18 29.25
C HIS A 193 22.09 -35.65 29.29
N SER A 194 23.20 -34.91 29.25
CA SER A 194 23.15 -33.45 29.40
C SER A 194 22.89 -32.70 28.09
N ILE A 195 23.15 -33.27 26.94
CA ILE A 195 22.95 -32.61 25.64
C ILE A 195 21.46 -32.60 25.26
N ASN A 196 20.76 -33.72 25.47
CA ASN A 196 19.32 -33.81 25.16
C ASN A 196 18.40 -33.00 26.11
N THR A 197 18.85 -32.67 27.32
CA THR A 197 18.06 -31.84 28.25
C THR A 197 18.15 -30.38 27.91
N LYS A 198 19.32 -29.85 27.56
CA LYS A 198 19.51 -28.44 27.17
C LYS A 198 18.77 -28.10 25.90
N ASP A 199 18.78 -28.95 24.91
CA ASP A 199 18.06 -28.72 23.65
C ASP A 199 16.55 -28.68 23.90
N LYS A 200 16.01 -29.52 24.77
CA LYS A 200 14.59 -29.51 25.15
C LYS A 200 14.21 -28.30 25.98
N GLU A 201 15.05 -27.84 26.89
CA GLU A 201 14.84 -26.62 27.69
C GLU A 201 14.77 -25.39 26.80
N VAL A 202 15.71 -25.25 25.88
CA VAL A 202 15.73 -24.16 24.89
C VAL A 202 14.50 -24.20 23.98
N GLU A 203 13.99 -25.38 23.63
CA GLU A 203 12.78 -25.55 22.83
C GLU A 203 11.53 -25.15 23.62
N ILE A 204 11.45 -25.43 24.93
CA ILE A 204 10.37 -25.01 25.81
C ILE A 204 10.35 -23.49 25.96
N ASP A 205 11.49 -22.85 26.23
CA ASP A 205 11.59 -21.40 26.35
C ASP A 205 11.18 -20.69 25.05
N TRP A 206 11.53 -21.25 23.90
CA TRP A 206 11.11 -20.75 22.60
C TRP A 206 9.59 -20.78 22.40
N VAL A 207 8.93 -21.89 22.79
CA VAL A 207 7.46 -22.01 22.74
C VAL A 207 6.80 -21.00 23.69
N ASN A 208 7.30 -20.91 24.94
CA ASN A 208 6.77 -20.00 25.95
C ASN A 208 6.92 -18.54 25.53
N TYR A 209 8.07 -18.18 24.96
CA TYR A 209 8.31 -16.85 24.40
C TYR A 209 7.27 -16.49 23.33
N TYR A 210 7.04 -17.38 22.38
CA TYR A 210 6.06 -17.12 21.32
C TYR A 210 4.62 -17.05 21.83
N GLN A 211 4.29 -17.80 22.87
CA GLN A 211 3.00 -17.67 23.55
C GLN A 211 2.86 -16.30 24.25
N ALA A 212 3.90 -15.81 24.88
CA ALA A 212 3.92 -14.48 25.48
C ALA A 212 3.75 -13.39 24.42
N VAL A 213 4.46 -13.49 23.28
CA VAL A 213 4.32 -12.57 22.14
C VAL A 213 2.89 -12.60 21.59
N ASP A 214 2.31 -13.77 21.33
CA ASP A 214 0.94 -13.89 20.83
C ASP A 214 -0.09 -13.29 21.78
N THR A 215 0.04 -13.58 23.08
CA THR A 215 -0.84 -13.03 24.12
C THR A 215 -0.76 -11.52 24.19
N PHE A 216 0.44 -10.97 24.17
CA PHE A 216 0.65 -9.51 24.15
C PHE A 216 -0.01 -8.87 22.93
N LEU A 217 0.25 -9.40 21.73
CA LEU A 217 -0.29 -8.85 20.48
C LEU A 217 -1.82 -8.97 20.41
N LYS A 218 -2.38 -9.97 21.04
CA LYS A 218 -3.83 -10.19 21.10
C LYS A 218 -4.52 -9.26 22.11
N ASP A 219 -3.96 -9.15 23.33
CA ASP A 219 -4.68 -8.61 24.48
C ASP A 219 -4.22 -7.20 24.87
N GLN A 220 -3.00 -6.79 24.49
CA GLN A 220 -2.38 -5.54 24.91
C GLN A 220 -2.04 -4.58 23.78
N LEU A 221 -1.91 -5.07 22.53
CA LEU A 221 -1.69 -4.20 21.39
C LEU A 221 -2.96 -3.40 21.09
N ASP A 222 -2.84 -2.06 21.10
CA ASP A 222 -3.94 -1.18 20.67
C ASP A 222 -4.13 -1.29 19.14
N ASN A 223 -5.16 -2.04 18.73
CA ASN A 223 -5.53 -2.28 17.34
C ASN A 223 -7.02 -1.96 17.08
N PRO A 224 -7.44 -0.68 17.23
CA PRO A 224 -8.83 -0.28 17.06
C PRO A 224 -9.34 -0.48 15.63
N GLU A 225 -8.45 -0.40 14.65
CA GLU A 225 -8.77 -0.60 13.23
C GLU A 225 -8.87 -2.09 12.86
N LYS A 226 -8.54 -3.01 13.77
CA LYS A 226 -8.52 -4.46 13.55
C LYS A 226 -7.64 -4.86 12.36
N LEU A 227 -6.50 -4.18 12.23
CA LEU A 227 -5.55 -4.45 11.17
C LEU A 227 -5.02 -5.88 11.24
N PRO A 228 -4.87 -6.57 10.11
CA PRO A 228 -4.26 -7.90 10.09
C PRO A 228 -2.78 -7.84 10.50
N LEU A 229 -2.29 -8.96 11.00
CA LEU A 229 -0.90 -9.17 11.40
C LEU A 229 -0.27 -10.21 10.47
N TYR A 230 0.79 -9.85 9.79
CA TYR A 230 1.62 -10.74 8.95
C TYR A 230 2.97 -10.99 9.59
N LEU A 231 3.59 -12.12 9.25
CA LEU A 231 4.82 -12.58 9.85
C LEU A 231 6.01 -12.48 8.89
N TYR A 232 7.10 -11.89 9.39
CA TYR A 232 8.42 -11.92 8.78
C TYR A 232 9.35 -12.70 9.71
N ALA A 233 9.68 -13.94 9.36
CA ALA A 233 10.45 -14.84 10.20
C ALA A 233 11.05 -15.98 9.37
N LEU A 234 12.04 -16.69 9.93
CA LEU A 234 12.54 -17.94 9.35
C LEU A 234 11.43 -19.02 9.30
N PRO A 235 11.48 -19.97 8.36
CA PRO A 235 10.45 -20.99 8.18
C PRO A 235 10.10 -21.79 9.44
N GLU A 236 11.09 -22.14 10.25
CA GLU A 236 10.90 -22.84 11.52
C GLU A 236 10.13 -21.99 12.54
N ASN A 237 10.45 -20.70 12.61
CA ASN A 237 9.76 -19.74 13.48
C ASN A 237 8.30 -19.55 13.04
N GLN A 238 8.06 -19.45 11.73
CA GLN A 238 6.71 -19.37 11.17
C GLN A 238 5.89 -20.61 11.51
N THR A 239 6.47 -21.79 11.34
CA THR A 239 5.80 -23.07 11.62
C THR A 239 5.38 -23.17 13.08
N LEU A 240 6.28 -22.80 14.00
CA LEU A 240 5.98 -22.81 15.43
C LEU A 240 4.94 -21.75 15.78
N PHE A 241 5.12 -20.50 15.35
CA PHE A 241 4.17 -19.42 15.66
C PHE A 241 2.77 -19.72 15.14
N LYS A 242 2.64 -20.22 13.91
CA LYS A 242 1.38 -20.65 13.32
C LYS A 242 0.66 -21.72 14.15
N LYS A 243 1.44 -22.64 14.77
CA LYS A 243 0.87 -23.72 15.59
C LYS A 243 0.30 -23.23 16.92
N ILE A 244 0.91 -22.18 17.49
CA ILE A 244 0.56 -21.72 18.85
C ILE A 244 -0.29 -20.45 18.86
N ALA A 245 -0.23 -19.61 17.83
CA ALA A 245 -0.92 -18.33 17.76
C ALA A 245 -2.43 -18.48 17.87
N LYS A 246 -3.04 -17.66 18.75
CA LYS A 246 -4.48 -17.55 18.99
C LYS A 246 -4.98 -16.13 18.72
N ASN A 247 -4.11 -15.23 18.27
CA ASN A 247 -4.46 -13.88 17.92
C ASN A 247 -5.39 -13.88 16.69
N PRO A 248 -6.61 -13.36 16.78
CA PRO A 248 -7.58 -13.36 15.67
C PRO A 248 -7.17 -12.49 14.48
N TYR A 249 -6.21 -11.58 14.68
CA TYR A 249 -5.69 -10.70 13.61
C TYR A 249 -4.52 -11.34 12.85
N TYR A 250 -3.94 -12.43 13.36
CA TYR A 250 -2.85 -13.12 12.68
C TYR A 250 -3.36 -13.88 11.44
N ASP A 251 -2.98 -13.38 10.27
CA ASP A 251 -3.25 -14.05 9.00
C ASP A 251 -2.01 -14.86 8.56
N CYS A 252 -2.08 -16.17 8.78
CA CYS A 252 -1.01 -17.10 8.41
C CYS A 252 -0.99 -17.48 6.92
N SER A 253 -1.83 -16.86 6.10
CA SER A 253 -1.92 -17.15 4.67
C SER A 253 -0.82 -16.49 3.85
N ILE A 254 -0.21 -15.41 4.40
CA ILE A 254 0.90 -14.68 3.80
C ILE A 254 1.99 -14.48 4.87
N SER A 255 3.24 -14.74 4.49
CA SER A 255 4.38 -14.49 5.36
C SER A 255 5.67 -14.38 4.54
N VAL A 256 6.67 -13.69 5.08
CA VAL A 256 7.98 -13.58 4.45
C VAL A 256 8.97 -14.52 5.15
N ALA A 257 9.46 -15.52 4.42
CA ALA A 257 10.38 -16.52 4.91
C ALA A 257 11.83 -16.05 4.79
N ALA A 258 12.28 -15.22 5.76
CA ALA A 258 13.66 -14.78 5.87
C ALA A 258 13.98 -14.40 7.32
N SER A 259 15.26 -14.20 7.65
CA SER A 259 15.69 -13.82 9.00
C SER A 259 15.51 -12.31 9.21
N PRO A 260 14.74 -11.87 10.21
CA PRO A 260 14.65 -10.46 10.59
C PRO A 260 15.74 -10.03 11.57
N ALA A 261 16.67 -10.94 11.95
CA ALA A 261 17.75 -10.64 12.89
C ALA A 261 18.63 -9.51 12.36
N GLN A 262 18.71 -8.40 13.12
CA GLN A 262 19.50 -7.21 12.76
C GLN A 262 19.15 -6.63 11.35
N ALA A 263 17.99 -6.96 10.81
CA ALA A 263 17.56 -6.48 9.50
C ALA A 263 17.48 -4.94 9.51
N PRO A 264 18.16 -4.26 8.56
CA PRO A 264 17.99 -2.83 8.39
C PRO A 264 16.56 -2.51 7.92
N ILE A 265 16.14 -1.27 8.09
CA ILE A 265 14.78 -0.84 7.71
C ILE A 265 14.47 -1.12 6.23
N GLN A 266 15.49 -1.15 5.37
CA GLN A 266 15.33 -1.46 3.95
C GLN A 266 14.86 -2.90 3.72
N ASP A 267 15.37 -3.86 4.49
CA ASP A 267 14.94 -5.27 4.41
C ASP A 267 13.50 -5.44 4.91
N ILE A 268 13.12 -4.67 5.93
CA ILE A 268 11.73 -4.63 6.43
C ILE A 268 10.79 -4.06 5.36
N ARG A 269 11.21 -3.01 4.64
CA ARG A 269 10.46 -2.48 3.49
C ARG A 269 10.32 -3.51 2.39
N SER A 270 11.40 -4.17 2.01
CA SER A 270 11.36 -5.24 1.00
C SER A 270 10.47 -6.42 1.42
N ALA A 271 10.41 -6.73 2.73
CA ALA A 271 9.47 -7.72 3.25
C ALA A 271 8.02 -7.23 3.13
N SER A 272 7.74 -5.96 3.44
CA SER A 272 6.40 -5.39 3.29
C SER A 272 5.95 -5.34 1.82
N GLU A 273 6.83 -5.02 0.88
CA GLU A 273 6.56 -5.05 -0.56
C GLU A 273 6.15 -6.45 -1.04
N LYS A 274 6.81 -7.51 -0.55
CA LYS A 274 6.43 -8.90 -0.87
C LYS A 274 5.04 -9.24 -0.35
N ILE A 275 4.70 -8.83 0.87
CA ILE A 275 3.36 -9.04 1.44
C ILE A 275 2.31 -8.29 0.61
N ALA A 276 2.56 -7.02 0.26
CA ALA A 276 1.67 -6.23 -0.57
C ALA A 276 1.45 -6.86 -1.95
N ALA A 277 2.50 -7.42 -2.58
CA ALA A 277 2.41 -8.11 -3.85
C ALA A 277 1.52 -9.37 -3.76
N GLU A 278 1.69 -10.21 -2.70
CA GLU A 278 0.87 -11.40 -2.49
C GLU A 278 -0.60 -11.04 -2.16
N LEU A 279 -0.83 -9.95 -1.41
CA LEU A 279 -2.17 -9.43 -1.15
C LEU A 279 -2.85 -8.98 -2.45
N THR A 280 -2.12 -8.24 -3.29
CA THR A 280 -2.58 -7.78 -4.60
C THR A 280 -2.93 -8.96 -5.52
N GLU A 281 -2.09 -9.99 -5.55
CA GLU A 281 -2.35 -11.21 -6.33
C GLU A 281 -3.63 -11.92 -5.86
N LYS A 282 -3.81 -12.07 -4.55
CA LYS A 282 -5.02 -12.67 -3.98
C LYS A 282 -6.27 -11.85 -4.30
N GLU A 283 -6.19 -10.54 -4.17
CA GLU A 283 -7.30 -9.65 -4.44
C GLU A 283 -7.67 -9.67 -5.92
N THR A 284 -6.70 -9.51 -6.82
CA THR A 284 -6.94 -9.56 -8.28
C THR A 284 -7.46 -10.93 -8.73
N ALA A 285 -6.96 -12.03 -8.17
CA ALA A 285 -7.49 -13.36 -8.43
C ALA A 285 -8.97 -13.51 -7.99
N SER A 286 -9.39 -12.76 -6.99
CA SER A 286 -10.79 -12.76 -6.55
C SER A 286 -11.73 -12.06 -7.54
N TYR A 287 -11.22 -11.12 -8.34
CA TYR A 287 -12.04 -10.37 -9.31
C TYR A 287 -12.58 -11.27 -10.43
N ASN A 288 -11.84 -12.31 -10.84
CA ASN A 288 -12.34 -13.28 -11.80
C ASN A 288 -13.62 -13.99 -11.34
N LYS A 289 -13.76 -14.21 -10.02
CA LYS A 289 -14.98 -14.79 -9.44
C LYS A 289 -16.20 -13.85 -9.54
N LEU A 290 -15.97 -12.55 -9.70
CA LEU A 290 -17.05 -11.59 -9.87
C LEU A 290 -17.65 -11.68 -11.28
N LEU A 291 -16.92 -12.20 -12.26
CA LEU A 291 -17.44 -12.44 -13.62
C LEU A 291 -18.47 -13.57 -13.69
N ASP A 292 -18.59 -14.42 -12.67
CA ASP A 292 -19.69 -15.40 -12.53
C ASP A 292 -21.05 -14.69 -12.35
N ARG A 293 -21.02 -13.40 -12.01
CA ARG A 293 -22.19 -12.54 -11.94
C ARG A 293 -22.49 -11.94 -13.31
N LYS A 294 -23.64 -11.25 -13.40
CA LYS A 294 -23.97 -10.47 -14.60
C LYS A 294 -22.94 -9.34 -14.79
N PHE A 295 -22.22 -9.38 -15.88
CA PHE A 295 -21.21 -8.36 -16.22
C PHE A 295 -21.43 -7.82 -17.63
N LEU A 296 -20.84 -6.63 -17.89
CA LEU A 296 -20.77 -5.98 -19.18
C LEU A 296 -19.30 -5.80 -19.57
N ASP A 297 -18.97 -5.98 -20.84
CA ASP A 297 -17.61 -5.78 -21.37
C ASP A 297 -17.58 -4.91 -22.63
N GLN A 298 -18.73 -4.40 -23.03
CA GLN A 298 -18.85 -3.49 -24.16
C GLN A 298 -19.06 -2.06 -23.66
N PHE A 299 -18.30 -1.15 -24.21
CA PHE A 299 -18.39 0.28 -23.87
C PHE A 299 -19.83 0.83 -24.04
N THR A 300 -20.51 0.44 -25.11
CA THR A 300 -21.89 0.85 -25.43
C THR A 300 -22.89 0.48 -24.34
N ASP A 301 -22.64 -0.59 -23.61
CA ASP A 301 -23.52 -1.07 -22.54
C ASP A 301 -23.09 -0.52 -21.18
N ILE A 302 -21.77 -0.36 -20.96
CA ILE A 302 -21.22 0.13 -19.71
C ILE A 302 -21.53 1.61 -19.49
N SER A 303 -21.42 2.44 -20.54
CA SER A 303 -21.62 3.89 -20.41
C SER A 303 -23.02 4.26 -19.90
N PRO A 304 -24.13 3.78 -20.48
CA PRO A 304 -25.45 4.04 -19.92
C PRO A 304 -25.66 3.41 -18.53
N ALA A 305 -25.11 2.22 -18.28
CA ALA A 305 -25.22 1.58 -16.96
C ALA A 305 -24.48 2.37 -15.87
N ALA A 306 -23.37 3.03 -16.20
CA ALA A 306 -22.65 3.91 -15.28
C ALA A 306 -23.47 5.16 -14.96
N ALA A 307 -24.06 5.81 -15.97
CA ALA A 307 -24.92 6.97 -15.79
C ALA A 307 -26.15 6.65 -14.92
N ASP A 308 -26.73 5.45 -15.10
CA ASP A 308 -27.89 4.96 -14.33
C ASP A 308 -27.51 4.46 -12.91
N GLY A 309 -26.23 4.48 -12.51
CA GLY A 309 -25.78 4.00 -11.20
C GLY A 309 -25.90 2.48 -10.99
N LYS A 310 -25.99 1.71 -12.08
CA LYS A 310 -26.18 0.24 -12.03
C LYS A 310 -24.90 -0.56 -11.80
N ILE A 311 -23.72 0.09 -11.87
CA ILE A 311 -22.42 -0.57 -11.76
C ILE A 311 -21.98 -0.62 -10.30
N SER A 312 -21.62 -1.82 -9.83
CA SER A 312 -21.01 -2.04 -8.52
C SER A 312 -19.48 -1.98 -8.59
N HIS A 313 -18.87 -2.61 -9.62
CA HIS A 313 -17.43 -2.64 -9.84
C HIS A 313 -17.12 -2.37 -11.30
N LEU A 314 -16.18 -1.46 -11.55
CA LEU A 314 -15.67 -1.15 -12.88
C LEU A 314 -14.18 -1.48 -12.92
N PHE A 315 -13.77 -2.33 -13.85
CA PHE A 315 -12.38 -2.68 -14.11
C PHE A 315 -11.93 -2.02 -15.42
N ILE A 316 -10.86 -1.25 -15.36
CA ILE A 316 -10.24 -0.57 -16.49
C ILE A 316 -8.82 -1.11 -16.61
N ALA A 317 -8.51 -1.80 -17.71
CA ALA A 317 -7.14 -2.20 -18.01
C ALA A 317 -6.43 -1.07 -18.75
N THR A 318 -5.35 -0.60 -18.19
CA THR A 318 -4.44 0.33 -18.86
C THR A 318 -3.23 -0.45 -19.36
N SER A 319 -3.04 -0.49 -20.68
CA SER A 319 -1.71 -0.77 -21.21
C SER A 319 -0.89 0.50 -21.02
N LEU A 320 0.28 0.39 -20.39
CA LEU A 320 1.25 1.47 -20.36
C LEU A 320 1.72 1.71 -21.81
N PHE A 321 1.06 2.63 -22.51
CA PHE A 321 1.55 3.12 -23.80
C PHE A 321 2.59 4.20 -23.53
N VAL A 322 3.82 3.79 -23.31
CA VAL A 322 4.96 4.67 -23.47
C VAL A 322 5.18 4.81 -24.96
N THR A 323 4.59 5.83 -25.56
CA THR A 323 5.03 6.27 -26.89
C THR A 323 6.37 6.99 -26.72
N GLU A 324 7.36 6.61 -27.51
CA GLU A 324 8.74 7.18 -27.46
C GLU A 324 8.78 8.71 -27.58
N ASN A 325 7.69 9.37 -27.94
CA ASN A 325 7.61 10.82 -28.23
C ASN A 325 6.76 11.64 -27.26
N ASN A 326 6.24 11.11 -26.15
CA ASN A 326 5.42 11.85 -25.15
C ASN A 326 4.24 12.67 -25.74
N GLU A 327 3.86 12.51 -26.98
CA GLU A 327 2.67 13.13 -27.57
C GLU A 327 1.52 12.14 -27.62
N MET A 328 0.52 12.39 -26.79
CA MET A 328 -0.72 11.61 -26.79
C MET A 328 -1.50 11.89 -28.09
N SER A 329 -1.84 10.85 -28.85
CA SER A 329 -2.71 11.00 -30.01
C SER A 329 -4.09 11.52 -29.61
N SER A 330 -4.80 12.16 -30.53
CA SER A 330 -6.18 12.64 -30.28
C SER A 330 -7.11 11.50 -29.89
N GLU A 331 -6.95 10.35 -30.53
CA GLU A 331 -7.77 9.15 -30.29
C GLU A 331 -7.53 8.59 -28.87
N GLU A 332 -6.26 8.53 -28.43
CA GLU A 332 -5.94 8.08 -27.08
C GLU A 332 -6.43 9.06 -26.00
N TYR A 333 -6.35 10.36 -26.28
CA TYR A 333 -6.93 11.37 -25.39
C TYR A 333 -8.45 11.19 -25.24
N ASP A 334 -9.16 11.01 -26.35
CA ASP A 334 -10.62 10.83 -26.34
C ASP A 334 -11.01 9.51 -25.65
N ARG A 335 -10.25 8.44 -25.85
CA ARG A 335 -10.42 7.18 -25.14
C ARG A 335 -10.25 7.35 -23.64
N ARG A 336 -9.18 7.99 -23.18
CA ARG A 336 -8.93 8.25 -21.76
C ARG A 336 -9.99 9.14 -21.14
N LYS A 337 -10.43 10.16 -21.87
CA LYS A 337 -11.56 10.99 -21.48
C LYS A 337 -12.81 10.17 -21.21
N LEU A 338 -13.12 9.26 -22.09
CA LEU A 338 -14.29 8.42 -22.04
C LEU A 338 -14.24 7.46 -20.84
N LEU A 339 -13.10 6.78 -20.63
CA LEU A 339 -12.88 5.92 -19.48
C LEU A 339 -12.94 6.70 -18.15
N ASN A 340 -12.36 7.89 -18.10
CA ASN A 340 -12.44 8.77 -16.95
C ASN A 340 -13.86 9.22 -16.64
N THR A 341 -14.66 9.53 -17.67
CA THR A 341 -16.07 9.91 -17.49
C THR A 341 -16.88 8.78 -16.88
N ILE A 342 -16.70 7.55 -17.36
CA ILE A 342 -17.37 6.37 -16.79
C ILE A 342 -16.91 6.14 -15.34
N ALA A 343 -15.60 6.20 -15.09
CA ALA A 343 -15.06 6.04 -13.74
C ALA A 343 -15.63 7.09 -12.78
N TYR A 344 -15.70 8.36 -13.21
CA TYR A 344 -16.29 9.45 -12.43
C TYR A 344 -17.74 9.15 -12.06
N GLN A 345 -18.57 8.74 -13.04
CA GLN A 345 -19.97 8.39 -12.80
C GLN A 345 -20.13 7.20 -11.85
N VAL A 346 -19.31 6.16 -12.02
CA VAL A 346 -19.34 4.98 -11.13
C VAL A 346 -19.01 5.36 -9.71
N ILE A 347 -17.97 6.15 -9.48
CA ILE A 347 -17.56 6.61 -8.14
C ILE A 347 -18.64 7.50 -7.54
N GLN A 348 -19.17 8.45 -8.30
CA GLN A 348 -20.23 9.38 -7.86
C GLN A 348 -21.48 8.62 -7.41
N ASN A 349 -21.81 7.52 -8.09
CA ASN A 349 -22.93 6.64 -7.74
C ASN A 349 -22.57 5.58 -6.67
N GLY A 350 -21.40 5.67 -6.00
CA GLY A 350 -20.99 4.78 -4.94
C GLY A 350 -20.56 3.38 -5.41
N GLY A 351 -20.14 3.23 -6.66
CA GLY A 351 -19.47 2.04 -7.17
C GLY A 351 -17.98 2.10 -6.96
N GLN A 352 -17.31 0.98 -7.13
CA GLN A 352 -15.86 0.84 -7.02
C GLN A 352 -15.22 0.83 -8.41
N VAL A 353 -14.07 1.47 -8.55
CA VAL A 353 -13.31 1.51 -9.81
C VAL A 353 -11.91 1.00 -9.55
N PHE A 354 -11.43 0.10 -10.43
CA PHE A 354 -10.10 -0.48 -10.40
C PHE A 354 -9.39 -0.22 -11.72
N VAL A 355 -8.17 0.29 -11.62
CA VAL A 355 -7.28 0.52 -12.76
C VAL A 355 -6.15 -0.50 -12.68
N LEU A 356 -6.18 -1.49 -13.54
CA LEU A 356 -5.32 -2.67 -13.49
C LEU A 356 -4.41 -2.75 -14.72
N ASP A 357 -3.31 -3.47 -14.59
CA ASP A 357 -2.58 -3.93 -15.76
C ASP A 357 -3.40 -5.00 -16.50
N GLN A 358 -3.24 -5.09 -17.83
CA GLN A 358 -4.05 -5.99 -18.67
C GLN A 358 -4.08 -7.44 -18.15
N LYS A 359 -2.95 -7.94 -17.69
CA LYS A 359 -2.82 -9.32 -17.17
C LYS A 359 -3.52 -9.54 -15.82
N ALA A 360 -3.71 -8.46 -15.04
CA ALA A 360 -4.38 -8.49 -13.75
C ALA A 360 -5.89 -8.19 -13.86
N ALA A 361 -6.33 -7.72 -15.02
CA ALA A 361 -7.74 -7.45 -15.26
C ALA A 361 -8.55 -8.77 -15.36
N PRO A 362 -9.81 -8.79 -14.89
CA PRO A 362 -10.65 -9.97 -14.97
C PRO A 362 -10.78 -10.48 -16.42
N ASP A 363 -10.43 -11.76 -16.63
CA ASP A 363 -10.42 -12.41 -17.96
C ASP A 363 -9.59 -11.61 -19.00
N GLU A 364 -8.56 -10.89 -18.53
CA GLU A 364 -7.70 -9.99 -19.33
C GLU A 364 -8.48 -8.97 -20.19
N LYS A 365 -9.71 -8.62 -19.78
CA LYS A 365 -10.55 -7.67 -20.50
C LYS A 365 -10.05 -6.23 -20.31
N SER A 366 -10.06 -5.45 -21.39
CA SER A 366 -9.67 -4.03 -21.36
C SER A 366 -10.63 -3.18 -20.53
N LEU A 367 -11.90 -3.60 -20.49
CA LEU A 367 -12.97 -2.95 -19.75
C LEU A 367 -13.99 -4.00 -19.32
N ALA A 368 -14.35 -4.01 -18.04
CA ALA A 368 -15.40 -4.88 -17.53
C ALA A 368 -16.16 -4.18 -16.40
N ALA A 369 -17.46 -4.38 -16.33
CA ALA A 369 -18.31 -3.81 -15.29
C ALA A 369 -19.24 -4.86 -14.70
N ILE A 370 -19.29 -4.97 -13.38
CA ILE A 370 -20.21 -5.83 -12.65
C ILE A 370 -21.43 -5.03 -12.23
N LEU A 371 -22.61 -5.55 -12.51
CA LEU A 371 -23.86 -4.90 -12.15
C LEU A 371 -24.22 -5.16 -10.68
N ARG A 372 -24.98 -4.26 -10.09
CA ARG A 372 -25.46 -4.37 -8.69
C ARG A 372 -26.53 -5.45 -8.56
N TYR A 373 -27.34 -5.68 -9.60
CA TYR A 373 -28.49 -6.59 -9.65
C TYR A 373 -28.82 -7.07 -11.06
#